data_e5d3bb0b0aeb090228c9dd9035df6d18
#
_entry.id   e5d3bb0b0aeb090228c9dd9035df6d18
#
_cell.length_a   1.000
_cell.length_b   1.000
_cell.length_c   1.000
_cell.angle_alpha   90.00
_cell.angle_beta   90.00
_cell.angle_gamma   90.00
#
_symmetry.space_group_name_H-M   'P 1'
#
loop_
_entity.id
_entity.type
_entity.pdbx_description
1 polymer ?
#
loop_
_entity_poly.entity_id
_entity_poly.type
_entity_poly.pdbx_seq_one_letter_code
_entity_poly.pdbx_strand_id
1 'polypeptide(L)'
;YQTMSYEDQLAMKAGQVKKLLDDALVEAGQVNEAGEADYPFLGIKGSPKEFAYRNKMEFSFGDEYKDGPLSLGLHKKGSTYDVLTACDCKIVHEDFTKILTCVLAYFKERNASYYHKISHEGYLRHLLVRRAENTGEILVNLVTTSQEEYDLEPLKEALLALNLEGSIVGILHIINDSLSDVVKSDETRLLYGQDYFYEELLELRFKITPFSFFQPNSRGAEILYQTVREYIGDTKDKVVFDLYSGTGTIAQILAPVATVSYTHLRAHETT
;
A
#
# COMPACT_ATOMS: atom_id res chain seq x y z
N TYR A 1 -8.23 10.59 13.40
CA TYR A 1 -6.80 10.85 13.65
C TYR A 1 -6.30 12.09 12.90
N GLN A 2 -6.73 12.36 11.69
CA GLN A 2 -6.23 13.43 10.82
C GLN A 2 -6.31 14.85 11.44
N THR A 3 -7.19 15.06 12.40
CA THR A 3 -7.38 16.34 13.12
C THR A 3 -6.61 16.41 14.44
N MET A 4 -5.93 15.32 14.82
CA MET A 4 -5.10 15.26 16.03
C MET A 4 -3.65 15.60 15.69
N SER A 5 -2.91 16.18 16.64
CA SER A 5 -1.46 16.29 16.51
C SER A 5 -0.83 14.88 16.39
N TYR A 6 0.31 14.78 15.74
CA TYR A 6 0.96 13.47 15.60
C TYR A 6 1.40 12.89 16.95
N GLU A 7 1.84 13.77 17.86
CA GLU A 7 2.20 13.41 19.23
C GLU A 7 1.02 12.78 19.98
N ASP A 8 -0.18 13.41 19.90
CA ASP A 8 -1.40 12.89 20.51
C ASP A 8 -1.82 11.55 19.89
N GLN A 9 -1.63 11.40 18.58
CA GLN A 9 -1.88 10.11 17.90
C GLN A 9 -0.97 9.00 18.44
N LEU A 10 0.33 9.30 18.63
CA LEU A 10 1.29 8.34 19.18
C LEU A 10 0.96 8.02 20.64
N ALA A 11 0.69 9.02 21.47
CA ALA A 11 0.33 8.83 22.88
C ALA A 11 -0.94 7.97 23.03
N MET A 12 -1.98 8.26 22.25
CA MET A 12 -3.22 7.49 22.24
C MET A 12 -2.97 6.03 21.82
N LYS A 13 -2.23 5.80 20.74
CA LYS A 13 -1.93 4.43 20.25
C LYS A 13 -1.06 3.67 21.25
N ALA A 14 -0.06 4.32 21.85
CA ALA A 14 0.77 3.73 22.89
C ALA A 14 -0.08 3.29 24.09
N GLY A 15 -0.99 4.15 24.55
CA GLY A 15 -1.92 3.82 25.65
C GLY A 15 -2.84 2.65 25.32
N GLN A 16 -3.37 2.58 24.11
CA GLN A 16 -4.21 1.47 23.66
C GLN A 16 -3.44 0.13 23.62
N VAL A 17 -2.24 0.13 23.05
CA VAL A 17 -1.40 -1.08 22.98
C VAL A 17 -0.96 -1.51 24.37
N LYS A 18 -0.50 -0.56 25.21
CA LYS A 18 -0.12 -0.85 26.59
C LYS A 18 -1.27 -1.48 27.35
N LYS A 19 -2.48 -0.93 27.26
CA LYS A 19 -3.65 -1.48 27.94
C LYS A 19 -3.94 -2.93 27.49
N LEU A 20 -3.88 -3.23 26.20
CA LEU A 20 -4.10 -4.59 25.68
C LEU A 20 -3.04 -5.57 26.21
N LEU A 21 -1.80 -5.16 26.30
CA LEU A 21 -0.71 -5.97 26.86
C LEU A 21 -0.89 -6.17 28.37
N ASP A 22 -1.19 -5.10 29.11
CA ASP A 22 -1.44 -5.16 30.54
C ASP A 22 -2.58 -6.14 30.87
N ASP A 23 -3.72 -6.01 30.17
CA ASP A 23 -4.89 -6.88 30.36
C ASP A 23 -4.51 -8.35 30.10
N ALA A 24 -3.81 -8.65 29.01
CA ALA A 24 -3.43 -10.01 28.65
C ALA A 24 -2.39 -10.63 29.63
N LEU A 25 -1.41 -9.85 30.08
CA LEU A 25 -0.40 -10.33 31.03
C LEU A 25 -0.96 -10.54 32.43
N VAL A 26 -1.87 -9.68 32.88
CA VAL A 26 -2.59 -9.87 34.14
C VAL A 26 -3.44 -11.14 34.08
N GLU A 27 -4.16 -11.38 32.99
CA GLU A 27 -4.94 -12.60 32.78
C GLU A 27 -4.05 -13.85 32.77
N ALA A 28 -2.83 -13.76 32.23
CA ALA A 28 -1.86 -14.84 32.21
C ALA A 28 -1.09 -15.01 33.54
N GLY A 29 -1.36 -14.19 34.55
CA GLY A 29 -0.67 -14.24 35.84
C GLY A 29 0.75 -13.70 35.83
N GLN A 30 1.14 -12.96 34.77
CA GLN A 30 2.44 -12.30 34.64
C GLN A 30 2.37 -10.91 35.32
N VAL A 31 2.40 -10.92 36.66
CA VAL A 31 2.19 -9.72 37.47
C VAL A 31 3.30 -9.55 38.51
N ASN A 32 3.57 -8.30 38.87
CA ASN A 32 4.42 -7.93 40.01
C ASN A 32 3.69 -8.14 41.37
N GLU A 33 4.35 -7.81 42.47
CA GLU A 33 3.79 -7.95 43.82
C GLU A 33 2.53 -7.10 44.04
N ALA A 34 2.33 -6.03 43.25
CA ALA A 34 1.16 -5.18 43.31
C ALA A 34 -0.02 -5.69 42.44
N GLY A 35 0.18 -6.81 41.69
CA GLY A 35 -0.84 -7.37 40.79
C GLY A 35 -0.91 -6.66 39.42
N GLU A 36 0.05 -5.81 39.11
CA GLU A 36 0.17 -5.13 37.82
C GLU A 36 1.05 -5.92 36.86
N ALA A 37 0.81 -5.77 35.54
CA ALA A 37 1.62 -6.43 34.51
C ALA A 37 3.13 -6.10 34.65
N ASP A 38 3.97 -7.13 34.70
CA ASP A 38 5.42 -7.00 34.95
C ASP A 38 6.22 -7.14 33.65
N TYR A 39 6.40 -6.02 32.97
CA TYR A 39 7.20 -5.94 31.75
C TYR A 39 7.64 -4.49 31.45
N PRO A 40 8.77 -4.28 30.73
CA PRO A 40 9.15 -2.94 30.29
C PRO A 40 8.36 -2.54 29.03
N PHE A 41 7.45 -1.57 29.14
CA PHE A 41 6.83 -0.96 27.97
C PHE A 41 7.73 0.16 27.42
N LEU A 42 8.38 -0.11 26.28
CA LEU A 42 9.37 0.81 25.69
C LEU A 42 8.74 1.95 24.86
N GLY A 43 7.40 2.04 24.86
CA GLY A 43 6.68 3.08 24.13
C GLY A 43 6.43 2.73 22.66
N ILE A 44 6.31 3.77 21.83
CA ILE A 44 6.02 3.67 20.41
C ILE A 44 7.06 4.46 19.59
N LYS A 45 7.59 3.87 18.53
CA LYS A 45 8.42 4.58 17.55
C LYS A 45 7.53 5.22 16.50
N GLY A 46 7.66 6.54 16.29
CA GLY A 46 6.90 7.27 15.29
C GLY A 46 7.40 7.05 13.88
N SER A 47 6.53 7.32 12.90
CA SER A 47 6.95 7.42 11.49
C SER A 47 7.72 8.73 11.28
N PRO A 48 8.83 8.73 10.54
CA PRO A 48 9.56 9.96 10.21
C PRO A 48 8.76 10.93 9.32
N LYS A 49 7.72 10.44 8.67
CA LYS A 49 6.82 11.20 7.80
C LYS A 49 5.39 11.08 8.30
N GLU A 50 4.72 12.20 8.58
CA GLU A 50 3.34 12.24 9.06
C GLU A 50 2.33 12.23 7.91
N PHE A 51 2.67 12.88 6.80
CA PHE A 51 1.88 13.00 5.57
C PHE A 51 2.68 12.48 4.38
N ALA A 52 2.00 12.23 3.27
CA ALA A 52 2.59 11.75 2.03
C ALA A 52 3.51 10.51 2.20
N TYR A 53 3.24 9.71 3.23
CA TYR A 53 4.07 8.54 3.58
C TYR A 53 3.70 7.28 2.81
N ARG A 54 2.49 7.24 2.22
CA ARG A 54 1.96 6.02 1.62
C ARG A 54 2.44 5.86 0.18
N ASN A 55 3.12 4.74 -0.08
CA ASN A 55 3.76 4.44 -1.35
C ASN A 55 2.91 3.58 -2.31
N LYS A 56 1.74 3.12 -1.86
CA LYS A 56 0.77 2.35 -2.65
C LYS A 56 -0.64 2.81 -2.34
N MET A 57 -1.42 3.13 -3.36
CA MET A 57 -2.84 3.39 -3.22
C MET A 57 -3.62 2.71 -4.34
N GLU A 58 -4.72 2.10 -3.95
CA GLU A 58 -5.72 1.54 -4.83
C GLU A 58 -6.97 2.40 -4.70
N PHE A 59 -7.25 3.17 -5.74
CA PHE A 59 -8.44 3.99 -5.83
C PHE A 59 -9.52 3.22 -6.58
N SER A 60 -10.76 3.26 -6.10
CA SER A 60 -11.92 2.65 -6.75
C SER A 60 -12.61 3.65 -7.65
N PHE A 61 -13.09 3.20 -8.81
CA PHE A 61 -14.07 3.93 -9.59
C PHE A 61 -15.48 3.65 -9.04
N GLY A 62 -16.35 4.65 -9.12
CA GLY A 62 -17.71 4.56 -8.63
C GLY A 62 -18.44 5.88 -8.75
N ASP A 63 -19.46 6.06 -7.94
CA ASP A 63 -20.16 7.33 -7.75
C ASP A 63 -20.22 7.70 -6.26
N GLU A 64 -20.40 8.97 -5.96
CA GLU A 64 -20.52 9.47 -4.58
C GLU A 64 -21.91 9.19 -4.00
N TYR A 65 -22.88 9.09 -4.85
CA TYR A 65 -24.29 8.77 -4.56
C TYR A 65 -24.90 8.11 -5.81
N LYS A 66 -25.91 7.30 -5.59
CA LYS A 66 -26.55 6.52 -6.67
C LYS A 66 -26.86 7.38 -7.90
N ASP A 67 -26.44 6.93 -9.06
CA ASP A 67 -26.58 7.60 -10.36
C ASP A 67 -25.88 8.98 -10.41
N GLY A 68 -24.88 9.21 -9.55
CA GLY A 68 -24.04 10.39 -9.52
C GLY A 68 -22.97 10.42 -10.61
N PRO A 69 -22.17 11.49 -10.70
CA PRO A 69 -21.08 11.58 -11.66
C PRO A 69 -19.97 10.60 -11.30
N LEU A 70 -19.25 10.11 -12.33
CA LEU A 70 -18.09 9.24 -12.13
C LEU A 70 -17.11 9.84 -11.12
N SER A 71 -16.76 9.07 -10.11
CA SER A 71 -15.80 9.40 -9.06
C SER A 71 -14.64 8.41 -9.07
N LEU A 72 -13.48 8.85 -8.62
CA LEU A 72 -12.30 8.01 -8.45
C LEU A 72 -11.65 8.32 -7.10
N GLY A 73 -11.59 7.34 -6.22
CA GLY A 73 -11.06 7.59 -4.88
C GLY A 73 -11.29 6.47 -3.90
N LEU A 74 -11.78 6.81 -2.71
CA LEU A 74 -11.93 5.87 -1.60
C LEU A 74 -13.40 5.69 -1.22
N HIS A 75 -13.74 4.49 -0.77
CA HIS A 75 -15.08 4.22 -0.26
C HIS A 75 -15.40 5.09 0.95
N LYS A 76 -16.60 5.64 0.97
CA LYS A 76 -17.13 6.40 2.09
C LYS A 76 -17.24 5.49 3.32
N LYS A 77 -16.85 6.02 4.49
CA LYS A 77 -16.96 5.26 5.75
C LYS A 77 -18.42 4.83 5.99
N GLY A 78 -18.63 3.53 6.14
CA GLY A 78 -19.95 2.95 6.37
C GLY A 78 -20.75 2.65 5.10
N SER A 79 -20.20 2.93 3.91
CA SER A 79 -20.77 2.52 2.63
C SER A 79 -19.78 1.64 1.86
N THR A 80 -20.29 0.59 1.21
CA THR A 80 -19.51 -0.28 0.31
C THR A 80 -19.61 0.14 -1.16
N TYR A 81 -20.53 1.06 -1.47
CA TYR A 81 -20.83 1.48 -2.84
C TYR A 81 -20.34 2.89 -3.14
N ASP A 82 -20.57 3.84 -2.20
CA ASP A 82 -20.24 5.24 -2.42
C ASP A 82 -18.72 5.46 -2.45
N VAL A 83 -18.24 6.11 -3.51
CA VAL A 83 -16.83 6.44 -3.71
C VAL A 83 -16.64 7.95 -3.70
N LEU A 84 -15.86 8.44 -2.73
CA LEU A 84 -15.48 9.85 -2.64
C LEU A 84 -14.22 10.10 -3.45
N THR A 85 -14.23 11.11 -4.33
CA THR A 85 -13.03 11.51 -5.08
C THR A 85 -11.92 11.97 -4.14
N ALA A 86 -10.72 11.39 -4.28
CA ALA A 86 -9.59 11.55 -3.34
C ALA A 86 -8.49 12.46 -3.91
N CYS A 87 -8.83 13.58 -4.54
CA CYS A 87 -7.87 14.51 -5.14
C CYS A 87 -7.06 15.35 -4.12
N ASP A 88 -7.46 15.35 -2.85
CA ASP A 88 -6.81 16.09 -1.74
C ASP A 88 -6.27 15.17 -0.63
N CYS A 89 -6.09 13.89 -0.92
CA CYS A 89 -5.63 12.90 0.04
C CYS A 89 -4.23 13.24 0.57
N LYS A 90 -4.09 13.47 1.88
CA LYS A 90 -2.84 13.90 2.51
C LYS A 90 -1.87 12.75 2.84
N ILE A 91 -2.33 11.50 2.85
CA ILE A 91 -1.46 10.37 3.18
C ILE A 91 -0.61 9.88 2.00
N VAL A 92 -0.95 10.29 0.77
CA VAL A 92 -0.17 10.00 -0.45
C VAL A 92 0.56 11.25 -0.93
N HIS A 93 1.63 11.04 -1.70
CA HIS A 93 2.34 12.10 -2.38
C HIS A 93 1.42 12.78 -3.43
N GLU A 94 1.68 14.07 -3.75
CA GLU A 94 0.86 14.82 -4.72
C GLU A 94 0.87 14.20 -6.13
N ASP A 95 1.90 13.45 -6.48
CA ASP A 95 1.95 12.71 -7.75
C ASP A 95 0.75 11.77 -7.90
N PHE A 96 0.31 11.11 -6.81
CA PHE A 96 -0.88 10.25 -6.83
C PHE A 96 -2.15 11.02 -7.19
N THR A 97 -2.33 12.20 -6.60
CA THR A 97 -3.53 13.01 -6.82
C THR A 97 -3.53 13.65 -8.20
N LYS A 98 -2.36 14.02 -8.75
CA LYS A 98 -2.22 14.47 -10.14
C LYS A 98 -2.57 13.36 -11.13
N ILE A 99 -2.06 12.14 -10.92
CA ILE A 99 -2.38 10.96 -11.72
C ILE A 99 -3.87 10.63 -11.65
N LEU A 100 -4.45 10.58 -10.44
CA LEU A 100 -5.87 10.33 -10.22
C LEU A 100 -6.73 11.35 -10.99
N THR A 101 -6.40 12.63 -10.88
CA THR A 101 -7.16 13.72 -11.54
C THR A 101 -7.11 13.59 -13.06
N CYS A 102 -5.93 13.27 -13.61
CA CYS A 102 -5.75 13.04 -15.05
C CYS A 102 -6.62 11.87 -15.54
N VAL A 103 -6.54 10.73 -14.86
CA VAL A 103 -7.30 9.52 -15.21
C VAL A 103 -8.80 9.76 -15.09
N LEU A 104 -9.25 10.40 -14.01
CA LEU A 104 -10.66 10.71 -13.81
C LEU A 104 -11.21 11.65 -14.90
N ALA A 105 -10.46 12.71 -15.26
CA ALA A 105 -10.86 13.65 -16.32
C ALA A 105 -11.01 12.92 -17.66
N TYR A 106 -10.03 12.08 -18.02
CA TYR A 106 -10.04 11.31 -19.26
C TYR A 106 -11.29 10.46 -19.44
N PHE A 107 -11.70 9.73 -18.39
CA PHE A 107 -12.86 8.85 -18.46
C PHE A 107 -14.19 9.58 -18.28
N LYS A 108 -14.23 10.70 -17.55
CA LYS A 108 -15.42 11.59 -17.48
C LYS A 108 -15.80 12.16 -18.85
N GLU A 109 -14.83 12.65 -19.61
CA GLU A 109 -15.06 13.19 -20.96
C GLU A 109 -15.64 12.14 -21.92
N ARG A 110 -15.37 10.86 -21.67
CA ARG A 110 -15.83 9.72 -22.49
C ARG A 110 -17.09 9.07 -21.97
N ASN A 111 -17.64 9.57 -20.84
CA ASN A 111 -18.79 8.98 -20.14
C ASN A 111 -18.59 7.47 -19.90
N ALA A 112 -17.38 7.06 -19.56
CA ALA A 112 -17.04 5.66 -19.34
C ALA A 112 -17.81 5.10 -18.14
N SER A 113 -18.30 3.86 -18.27
CA SER A 113 -18.99 3.16 -17.20
C SER A 113 -18.01 2.71 -16.13
N TYR A 114 -18.44 2.57 -14.88
CA TYR A 114 -17.70 1.88 -13.84
C TYR A 114 -18.39 0.55 -13.49
N TYR A 115 -17.59 -0.41 -12.99
CA TYR A 115 -18.09 -1.75 -12.67
C TYR A 115 -18.98 -1.74 -11.41
N HIS A 116 -20.23 -2.14 -11.58
CA HIS A 116 -21.21 -2.27 -10.51
C HIS A 116 -21.12 -3.65 -9.85
N LYS A 117 -20.87 -3.69 -8.56
CA LYS A 117 -20.70 -4.94 -7.78
C LYS A 117 -21.97 -5.81 -7.71
N ILE A 118 -23.15 -5.24 -7.97
CA ILE A 118 -24.43 -5.96 -7.92
C ILE A 118 -24.83 -6.51 -9.29
N SER A 119 -24.79 -5.66 -10.33
CA SER A 119 -25.15 -6.08 -11.70
C SER A 119 -24.01 -6.83 -12.40
N HIS A 120 -22.78 -6.68 -11.93
CA HIS A 120 -21.56 -7.18 -12.56
C HIS A 120 -21.32 -6.63 -13.97
N GLU A 121 -21.80 -5.41 -14.21
CA GLU A 121 -21.66 -4.70 -15.46
C GLU A 121 -20.85 -3.41 -15.28
N GLY A 122 -20.14 -3.01 -16.36
CA GLY A 122 -19.34 -1.79 -16.43
C GLY A 122 -17.85 -2.06 -16.63
N TYR A 123 -17.12 -1.01 -16.97
CA TYR A 123 -15.74 -1.08 -17.45
C TYR A 123 -14.71 -0.82 -16.36
N LEU A 124 -14.75 0.38 -15.75
CA LEU A 124 -13.72 0.87 -14.83
C LEU A 124 -13.83 0.21 -13.44
N ARG A 125 -12.73 -0.34 -12.93
CA ARG A 125 -12.70 -0.95 -11.60
C ARG A 125 -11.82 -0.17 -10.63
N HIS A 126 -10.50 -0.14 -10.87
CA HIS A 126 -9.54 0.47 -9.95
C HIS A 126 -8.43 1.20 -10.69
N LEU A 127 -7.84 2.17 -10.01
CA LEU A 127 -6.56 2.77 -10.34
C LEU A 127 -5.57 2.45 -9.22
N LEU A 128 -4.61 1.55 -9.50
CA LEU A 128 -3.55 1.21 -8.58
C LEU A 128 -2.29 1.99 -8.92
N VAL A 129 -1.89 2.90 -8.03
CA VAL A 129 -0.66 3.67 -8.18
C VAL A 129 0.34 3.23 -7.11
N ARG A 130 1.59 3.04 -7.52
CA ARG A 130 2.73 2.81 -6.65
C ARG A 130 3.81 3.84 -6.93
N ARG A 131 4.43 4.38 -5.90
CA ARG A 131 5.52 5.34 -6.01
C ARG A 131 6.60 4.97 -5.01
N ALA A 132 7.81 4.80 -5.48
CA ALA A 132 8.97 4.63 -4.61
C ALA A 132 9.25 5.92 -3.84
N GLU A 133 9.57 5.80 -2.57
CA GLU A 133 9.89 6.94 -1.72
C GLU A 133 11.30 7.47 -2.00
N ASN A 134 12.26 6.58 -2.23
CA ASN A 134 13.67 6.96 -2.39
C ASN A 134 14.09 7.12 -3.86
N THR A 135 13.60 6.29 -4.77
CA THR A 135 13.94 6.40 -6.20
C THR A 135 13.03 7.35 -6.97
N GLY A 136 11.83 7.63 -6.45
CA GLY A 136 10.81 8.42 -7.13
C GLY A 136 10.16 7.72 -8.32
N GLU A 137 10.45 6.43 -8.56
CA GLU A 137 9.85 5.66 -9.64
C GLU A 137 8.36 5.41 -9.40
N ILE A 138 7.52 5.60 -10.44
CA ILE A 138 6.06 5.48 -10.36
C ILE A 138 5.58 4.41 -11.32
N LEU A 139 4.70 3.53 -10.82
CA LEU A 139 3.99 2.53 -11.61
C LEU A 139 2.49 2.82 -11.54
N VAL A 140 1.88 3.03 -12.69
CA VAL A 140 0.45 3.32 -12.84
C VAL A 140 -0.26 2.10 -13.43
N ASN A 141 -1.30 1.61 -12.76
CA ASN A 141 -2.02 0.43 -13.21
C ASN A 141 -3.52 0.77 -13.26
N LEU A 142 -4.07 0.77 -14.46
CA LEU A 142 -5.50 0.89 -14.69
C LEU A 142 -6.12 -0.52 -14.70
N VAL A 143 -7.09 -0.75 -13.84
CA VAL A 143 -7.81 -2.03 -13.75
C VAL A 143 -9.22 -1.87 -14.30
N THR A 144 -9.59 -2.70 -15.27
CA THR A 144 -10.90 -2.67 -15.94
C THR A 144 -11.47 -4.07 -16.08
N THR A 145 -12.70 -4.16 -16.54
CA THR A 145 -13.24 -5.41 -17.10
C THR A 145 -12.93 -5.49 -18.59
N SER A 146 -13.22 -6.64 -19.21
CA SER A 146 -13.20 -6.84 -20.67
C SER A 146 -14.50 -6.43 -21.37
N GLN A 147 -15.49 -5.89 -20.65
CA GLN A 147 -16.85 -5.64 -21.19
C GLN A 147 -16.93 -4.48 -22.18
N GLU A 148 -16.01 -3.52 -22.06
CA GLU A 148 -15.89 -2.40 -22.98
C GLU A 148 -14.41 -2.23 -23.36
N GLU A 149 -14.16 -1.47 -24.42
CA GLU A 149 -12.81 -1.16 -24.90
C GLU A 149 -12.68 0.33 -25.20
N TYR A 150 -11.59 0.92 -24.71
CA TYR A 150 -11.23 2.32 -24.95
C TYR A 150 -9.83 2.39 -25.52
N ASP A 151 -9.61 3.36 -26.42
CA ASP A 151 -8.24 3.70 -26.84
C ASP A 151 -7.51 4.37 -25.69
N LEU A 152 -6.55 3.68 -25.08
CA LEU A 152 -5.78 4.18 -23.95
C LEU A 152 -4.51 4.95 -24.35
N GLU A 153 -4.24 5.09 -25.64
CA GLU A 153 -3.07 5.83 -26.13
C GLU A 153 -3.09 7.30 -25.70
N PRO A 154 -4.24 8.05 -25.85
CA PRO A 154 -4.29 9.43 -25.39
C PRO A 154 -4.17 9.56 -23.84
N LEU A 155 -4.65 8.57 -23.09
CA LEU A 155 -4.46 8.55 -21.62
C LEU A 155 -3.00 8.39 -21.26
N LYS A 156 -2.30 7.46 -21.92
CA LYS A 156 -0.85 7.27 -21.74
C LYS A 156 -0.08 8.56 -21.99
N GLU A 157 -0.35 9.23 -23.13
CA GLU A 157 0.30 10.50 -23.47
C GLU A 157 0.02 11.58 -22.42
N ALA A 158 -1.25 11.71 -21.95
CA ALA A 158 -1.63 12.66 -20.92
C ALA A 158 -0.91 12.38 -19.58
N LEU A 159 -0.78 11.11 -19.17
CA LEU A 159 -0.07 10.73 -17.96
C LEU A 159 1.43 11.05 -18.06
N LEU A 160 2.06 10.78 -19.20
CA LEU A 160 3.47 11.07 -19.41
C LEU A 160 3.78 12.57 -19.52
N ALA A 161 2.79 13.39 -19.87
CA ALA A 161 2.90 14.85 -19.92
C ALA A 161 2.71 15.53 -18.55
N LEU A 162 2.32 14.80 -17.49
CA LEU A 162 2.14 15.38 -16.16
C LEU A 162 3.46 15.91 -15.58
N ASN A 163 3.38 17.08 -14.96
CA ASN A 163 4.50 17.61 -14.17
C ASN A 163 4.50 16.95 -12.77
N LEU A 164 5.14 15.79 -12.67
CA LEU A 164 5.31 15.01 -11.44
C LEU A 164 6.70 15.29 -10.84
N GLU A 165 6.84 15.10 -9.53
CA GLU A 165 8.14 15.07 -8.88
C GLU A 165 8.89 13.77 -9.19
N GLY A 166 8.16 12.63 -9.16
CA GLY A 166 8.67 11.33 -9.57
C GLY A 166 8.61 11.11 -11.07
N SER A 167 9.04 9.93 -11.51
CA SER A 167 9.06 9.53 -12.91
C SER A 167 8.18 8.30 -13.15
N ILE A 168 7.25 8.37 -14.08
CA ILE A 168 6.48 7.18 -14.49
C ILE A 168 7.42 6.26 -15.27
N VAL A 169 7.70 5.08 -14.68
CA VAL A 169 8.55 4.03 -15.29
C VAL A 169 7.73 2.95 -15.97
N GLY A 170 6.42 2.87 -15.64
CA GLY A 170 5.52 1.93 -16.29
C GLY A 170 4.05 2.33 -16.17
N ILE A 171 3.30 2.03 -17.22
CA ILE A 171 1.83 2.14 -17.26
C ILE A 171 1.29 0.81 -17.75
N LEU A 172 0.42 0.19 -16.94
CA LEU A 172 -0.19 -1.09 -17.23
C LEU A 172 -1.71 -0.97 -17.32
N HIS A 173 -2.29 -1.71 -18.25
CA HIS A 173 -3.71 -2.00 -18.31
C HIS A 173 -3.94 -3.43 -17.86
N ILE A 174 -4.66 -3.61 -16.76
CA ILE A 174 -4.96 -4.89 -16.14
C ILE A 174 -6.42 -5.20 -16.35
N ILE A 175 -6.72 -6.31 -16.99
CA ILE A 175 -8.07 -6.81 -17.15
C ILE A 175 -8.37 -7.75 -16.00
N ASN A 176 -9.51 -7.54 -15.35
CA ASN A 176 -10.00 -8.33 -14.22
C ASN A 176 -11.50 -8.52 -14.34
N ASP A 177 -11.91 -9.70 -14.78
CA ASP A 177 -13.32 -10.08 -14.94
C ASP A 177 -13.87 -10.87 -13.74
N SER A 178 -13.08 -11.00 -12.65
CA SER A 178 -13.56 -11.70 -11.47
C SER A 178 -14.74 -10.99 -10.81
N LEU A 179 -15.68 -11.74 -10.29
CA LEU A 179 -16.84 -11.20 -9.55
C LEU A 179 -16.43 -10.60 -8.21
N SER A 180 -15.29 -11.04 -7.66
CA SER A 180 -14.78 -10.51 -6.40
C SER A 180 -14.08 -9.15 -6.61
N ASP A 181 -14.09 -8.33 -5.57
CA ASP A 181 -13.44 -7.00 -5.56
C ASP A 181 -11.91 -7.08 -5.35
N VAL A 182 -11.35 -8.27 -5.48
CA VAL A 182 -9.90 -8.48 -5.35
C VAL A 182 -9.22 -8.06 -6.63
N VAL A 183 -8.21 -7.21 -6.54
CA VAL A 183 -7.38 -6.86 -7.69
C VAL A 183 -6.52 -8.07 -8.06
N LYS A 184 -7.03 -8.81 -9.04
CA LYS A 184 -6.33 -9.90 -9.74
C LYS A 184 -6.09 -9.48 -11.17
N SER A 185 -5.24 -10.19 -11.86
CA SER A 185 -4.98 -10.00 -13.28
C SER A 185 -5.37 -11.26 -14.02
N ASP A 186 -6.38 -11.17 -14.90
CA ASP A 186 -6.66 -12.20 -15.90
C ASP A 186 -5.78 -11.95 -17.13
N GLU A 187 -5.54 -10.69 -17.47
CA GLU A 187 -4.60 -10.25 -18.51
C GLU A 187 -3.92 -8.95 -18.10
N THR A 188 -2.65 -8.80 -18.41
CA THR A 188 -1.90 -7.55 -18.20
C THR A 188 -1.28 -7.10 -19.52
N ARG A 189 -1.60 -5.88 -19.95
CA ARG A 189 -1.05 -5.21 -21.12
C ARG A 189 -0.11 -4.08 -20.69
N LEU A 190 1.11 -4.11 -21.16
CA LEU A 190 2.07 -3.04 -20.93
C LEU A 190 1.82 -1.90 -21.94
N LEU A 191 1.36 -0.74 -21.47
CA LEU A 191 1.13 0.42 -22.31
C LEU A 191 2.38 1.29 -22.45
N TYR A 192 3.25 1.31 -21.41
CA TYR A 192 4.49 2.06 -21.42
C TYR A 192 5.51 1.46 -20.45
N GLY A 193 6.79 1.50 -20.84
CA GLY A 193 7.94 1.25 -20.00
C GLY A 193 8.05 -0.19 -19.51
N GLN A 194 7.95 -0.42 -18.22
CA GLN A 194 8.16 -1.72 -17.56
C GLN A 194 7.05 -2.04 -16.55
N ASP A 195 6.91 -3.32 -16.20
CA ASP A 195 5.89 -3.85 -15.27
C ASP A 195 6.36 -3.89 -13.80
N TYR A 196 7.42 -3.19 -13.47
CA TYR A 196 7.99 -3.09 -12.13
C TYR A 196 8.61 -1.72 -11.90
N PHE A 197 8.93 -1.43 -10.65
CA PHE A 197 9.76 -0.31 -10.23
C PHE A 197 10.74 -0.74 -9.16
N TYR A 198 11.72 0.11 -8.88
CA TYR A 198 12.66 -0.12 -7.80
C TYR A 198 12.41 0.81 -6.63
N GLU A 199 12.41 0.25 -5.42
CA GLU A 199 12.48 1.01 -4.16
C GLU A 199 13.81 0.70 -3.47
N GLU A 200 14.35 1.67 -2.76
CA GLU A 200 15.57 1.51 -1.98
C GLU A 200 15.26 1.69 -0.48
N LEU A 201 15.58 0.68 0.33
CA LEU A 201 15.48 0.74 1.80
C LEU A 201 16.77 0.24 2.41
N LEU A 202 17.33 1.02 3.36
CA LEU A 202 18.54 0.63 4.10
C LEU A 202 19.67 0.11 3.19
N GLU A 203 19.94 0.84 2.11
CA GLU A 203 20.95 0.54 1.08
C GLU A 203 20.69 -0.72 0.22
N LEU A 204 19.53 -1.35 0.39
CA LEU A 204 19.09 -2.48 -0.43
C LEU A 204 18.09 -2.03 -1.47
N ARG A 205 18.22 -2.58 -2.68
CA ARG A 205 17.34 -2.28 -3.82
C ARG A 205 16.37 -3.41 -4.06
N PHE A 206 15.06 -3.09 -4.00
CA PHE A 206 13.97 -4.06 -4.14
C PHE A 206 13.23 -3.83 -5.47
N LYS A 207 13.10 -4.90 -6.25
CA LYS A 207 12.25 -4.93 -7.44
C LYS A 207 10.81 -5.21 -7.02
N ILE A 208 9.89 -4.30 -7.33
CA ILE A 208 8.50 -4.35 -6.90
C ILE A 208 7.58 -4.37 -8.12
N THR A 209 6.70 -5.37 -8.21
CA THR A 209 5.66 -5.49 -9.23
C THR A 209 4.32 -4.94 -8.74
N PRO A 210 3.27 -4.78 -9.58
CA PRO A 210 1.97 -4.27 -9.16
C PRO A 210 1.40 -4.97 -7.92
N PHE A 211 1.51 -6.28 -7.87
CA PHE A 211 0.88 -7.13 -6.85
C PHE A 211 1.81 -7.57 -5.72
N SER A 212 3.12 -7.32 -5.82
CA SER A 212 4.05 -7.66 -4.74
C SER A 212 3.66 -6.99 -3.44
N PHE A 213 3.65 -7.74 -2.34
CA PHE A 213 3.54 -7.13 -1.02
C PHE A 213 4.81 -6.32 -0.73
N PHE A 214 4.61 -5.09 -0.33
CA PHE A 214 5.68 -4.22 0.19
C PHE A 214 5.06 -3.27 1.20
N GLN A 215 5.78 -2.95 2.28
CA GLN A 215 5.25 -2.09 3.33
C GLN A 215 4.82 -0.73 2.77
N PRO A 216 3.57 -0.29 3.02
CA PRO A 216 3.02 0.91 2.37
C PRO A 216 3.61 2.23 2.88
N ASN A 217 4.42 2.21 3.92
CA ASN A 217 5.18 3.34 4.45
C ASN A 217 6.67 2.96 4.46
N SER A 218 7.42 3.36 3.43
CA SER A 218 8.84 3.03 3.28
C SER A 218 9.68 3.54 4.45
N ARG A 219 9.48 4.80 4.88
CA ARG A 219 10.22 5.38 6.00
C ARG A 219 9.88 4.73 7.34
N GLY A 220 8.60 4.41 7.57
CA GLY A 220 8.19 3.64 8.74
C GLY A 220 8.73 2.22 8.73
N ALA A 221 8.83 1.60 7.56
CA ALA A 221 9.42 0.28 7.39
C ALA A 221 10.92 0.26 7.73
N GLU A 222 11.67 1.30 7.34
CA GLU A 222 13.09 1.44 7.73
C GLU A 222 13.25 1.43 9.25
N ILE A 223 12.44 2.21 9.98
CA ILE A 223 12.45 2.22 11.46
C ILE A 223 12.09 0.84 12.04
N LEU A 224 11.06 0.19 11.48
CA LEU A 224 10.65 -1.15 11.90
C LEU A 224 11.80 -2.16 11.71
N TYR A 225 12.42 -2.19 10.56
CA TYR A 225 13.47 -3.14 10.23
C TYR A 225 14.76 -2.88 11.00
N GLN A 226 15.13 -1.62 11.23
CA GLN A 226 16.23 -1.26 12.10
C GLN A 226 15.98 -1.73 13.54
N THR A 227 14.75 -1.56 14.05
CA THR A 227 14.36 -2.02 15.38
C THR A 227 14.45 -3.54 15.50
N VAL A 228 13.99 -4.28 14.47
CA VAL A 228 14.12 -5.74 14.43
C VAL A 228 15.59 -6.14 14.45
N ARG A 229 16.45 -5.46 13.69
CA ARG A 229 17.90 -5.70 13.67
C ARG A 229 18.55 -5.45 15.04
N GLU A 230 18.15 -4.36 15.72
CA GLU A 230 18.61 -4.04 17.08
C GLU A 230 18.23 -5.13 18.09
N TYR A 231 16.99 -5.64 18.04
CA TYR A 231 16.52 -6.69 18.96
C TYR A 231 17.11 -8.07 18.68
N ILE A 232 17.38 -8.41 17.44
CA ILE A 232 18.05 -9.66 17.08
C ILE A 232 19.52 -9.63 17.55
N GLY A 233 20.17 -8.48 17.46
CA GLY A 233 21.59 -8.31 17.80
C GLY A 233 22.52 -9.15 16.93
N ASP A 234 23.67 -9.54 17.47
CA ASP A 234 24.63 -10.39 16.77
C ASP A 234 24.19 -11.87 16.84
N THR A 235 23.84 -12.42 15.70
CA THR A 235 23.36 -13.81 15.55
C THR A 235 24.26 -14.63 14.61
N LYS A 236 25.55 -14.27 14.50
CA LYS A 236 26.51 -14.92 13.57
C LYS A 236 26.60 -16.43 13.71
N ASP A 237 26.35 -16.96 14.89
CA ASP A 237 26.39 -18.40 15.17
C ASP A 237 25.00 -19.05 15.28
N LYS A 238 23.94 -18.34 14.86
CA LYS A 238 22.56 -18.79 14.97
C LYS A 238 21.89 -18.89 13.61
N VAL A 239 20.91 -19.80 13.53
CA VAL A 239 20.00 -19.90 12.36
C VAL A 239 18.86 -18.95 12.58
N VAL A 240 18.61 -18.07 11.62
CA VAL A 240 17.48 -17.13 11.59
C VAL A 240 16.49 -17.57 10.52
N PHE A 241 15.23 -17.74 10.90
CA PHE A 241 14.14 -18.08 9.99
C PHE A 241 13.31 -16.82 9.71
N ASP A 242 13.13 -16.48 8.43
CA ASP A 242 12.14 -15.53 7.97
C ASP A 242 10.89 -16.29 7.51
N LEU A 243 9.92 -16.40 8.41
CA LEU A 243 8.66 -17.09 8.15
C LEU A 243 7.69 -16.12 7.44
N TYR A 244 7.03 -16.60 6.37
CA TYR A 244 6.17 -15.77 5.52
C TYR A 244 6.93 -14.62 4.84
N SER A 245 8.10 -14.90 4.34
CA SER A 245 9.09 -13.92 3.87
C SER A 245 8.61 -12.96 2.75
N GLY A 246 7.56 -13.31 2.00
CA GLY A 246 7.05 -12.49 0.88
C GLY A 246 8.16 -12.16 -0.12
N THR A 247 8.48 -10.86 -0.25
CA THR A 247 9.58 -10.37 -1.10
C THR A 247 10.98 -10.64 -0.52
N GLY A 248 11.08 -11.30 0.63
CA GLY A 248 12.35 -11.55 1.32
C GLY A 248 12.99 -10.30 1.93
N THR A 249 12.22 -9.24 2.12
CA THR A 249 12.73 -7.94 2.60
C THR A 249 13.39 -8.05 3.97
N ILE A 250 12.73 -8.73 4.92
CA ILE A 250 13.26 -8.88 6.29
C ILE A 250 14.53 -9.71 6.28
N ALA A 251 14.56 -10.86 5.59
CA ALA A 251 15.74 -11.70 5.48
C ALA A 251 16.95 -10.95 4.92
N GLN A 252 16.77 -10.17 3.85
CA GLN A 252 17.84 -9.38 3.25
C GLN A 252 18.36 -8.29 4.21
N ILE A 253 17.47 -7.61 4.92
CA ILE A 253 17.83 -6.55 5.88
C ILE A 253 18.56 -7.12 7.09
N LEU A 254 18.25 -8.35 7.49
CA LEU A 254 18.91 -9.03 8.61
C LEU A 254 20.22 -9.71 8.22
N ALA A 255 20.50 -9.93 6.94
CA ALA A 255 21.71 -10.60 6.46
C ALA A 255 23.03 -10.07 7.07
N PRO A 256 23.23 -8.75 7.31
CA PRO A 256 24.45 -8.24 7.92
C PRO A 256 24.68 -8.70 9.36
N VAL A 257 23.65 -9.09 10.11
CA VAL A 257 23.72 -9.52 11.51
C VAL A 257 23.48 -11.02 11.71
N ALA A 258 23.26 -11.77 10.62
CA ALA A 258 23.01 -13.20 10.63
C ALA A 258 24.00 -13.93 9.71
N THR A 259 24.56 -15.07 10.15
CA THR A 259 25.48 -15.89 9.33
C THR A 259 24.71 -16.82 8.37
N VAL A 260 23.54 -17.30 8.78
CA VAL A 260 22.69 -18.18 7.95
C VAL A 260 21.26 -17.72 8.08
N SER A 261 20.68 -17.32 6.95
CA SER A 261 19.26 -17.01 6.84
C SER A 261 18.58 -18.07 5.98
N TYR A 262 17.58 -18.76 6.54
CA TYR A 262 16.68 -19.60 5.76
C TYR A 262 15.41 -18.80 5.47
N THR A 263 15.22 -18.49 4.19
CA THR A 263 14.00 -17.86 3.70
C THR A 263 13.02 -18.96 3.30
N HIS A 264 11.94 -19.15 4.03
CA HIS A 264 10.90 -20.08 3.65
C HIS A 264 9.86 -19.34 2.81
N LEU A 265 10.04 -19.39 1.50
CA LEU A 265 9.04 -18.97 0.53
C LEU A 265 7.91 -20.00 0.55
N ARG A 266 6.81 -19.70 1.20
CA ARG A 266 5.44 -19.99 0.77
C ARG A 266 4.44 -19.42 1.78
N ALA A 267 3.97 -18.22 1.54
CA ALA A 267 2.54 -18.04 1.54
C ALA A 267 2.04 -18.81 0.30
N HIS A 268 1.02 -19.63 0.45
CA HIS A 268 0.26 -20.07 -0.71
C HIS A 268 -0.21 -18.79 -1.41
N GLU A 269 0.48 -18.39 -2.48
CA GLU A 269 -0.19 -17.69 -3.54
C GLU A 269 -1.18 -18.70 -4.09
N THR A 270 -2.37 -18.70 -3.50
CA THR A 270 -3.50 -19.33 -4.13
C THR A 270 -3.73 -18.57 -5.40
N THR A 271 -3.34 -19.20 -6.46
CA THR A 271 -3.76 -18.90 -7.83
C THR A 271 -5.24 -18.54 -7.91
#